data_ae8ab5209c02af916d60df5b38672d19
#
_entry.id   ae8ab5209c02af916d60df5b38672d19
#
_cell.length_a   1.000
_cell.length_b   1.000
_cell.length_c   1.000
_cell.angle_alpha   90.00
_cell.angle_beta   90.00
_cell.angle_gamma   90.00
#
_symmetry.space_group_name_H-M   'P 1'
#
loop_
_entity.id
_entity.type
_entity.pdbx_description
1 polymer ?
#
loop_
_entity_poly.entity_id
_entity_poly.type
_entity_poly.pdbx_seq_one_letter_code
_entity_poly.pdbx_strand_id
1 'polypeptide(L)'
;MVTARSGRRTPIRPRALLLATLLLGFLVHPLAQPATAAAVFGHDISWPQCPSAVGGYGLPMPPDSTGFVILGLTRGLAFTENPCLADQVGWVRDHGTPSHAYAMGTFPTESQLAAHGDHGPWETSTRSGQLRNVGYAEAEFALASMDRLGWRPPMVWIDVEPRRAQPWPTGSATREEENRFVLEGLMRGLQDHGFAHGLYSYAAGWHEITGDWRLPTVPVWATAGRLDHPDEALDRCSPPSFSGGPVYIAQWYDDTRDYDRTCSGFSF
;
A
#
# COMPACT_ATOMS: atom_id res chain seq x y z
N MET A 1 73.69 75.63 30.06
CA MET A 1 74.50 74.44 30.15
C MET A 1 73.54 73.23 30.16
N VAL A 2 73.31 72.60 28.98
CA VAL A 2 72.52 71.37 28.88
C VAL A 2 73.17 70.56 27.79
N THR A 3 73.69 69.45 28.12
CA THR A 3 74.40 68.48 27.26
C THR A 3 73.45 67.63 26.48
N ALA A 4 73.64 67.64 25.15
CA ALA A 4 72.92 66.76 24.22
C ALA A 4 73.48 65.34 24.24
N ARG A 5 72.68 64.30 24.42
CA ARG A 5 73.02 62.92 24.21
C ARG A 5 72.53 62.40 22.87
N SER A 6 73.46 61.96 22.06
CA SER A 6 73.33 61.30 20.78
C SER A 6 72.70 59.91 20.94
N GLY A 7 71.56 59.63 20.29
CA GLY A 7 70.96 58.32 20.22
C GLY A 7 71.24 57.63 18.92
N ARG A 8 71.93 56.52 18.95
CA ARG A 8 72.23 55.65 17.78
C ARG A 8 70.93 54.97 17.28
N ARG A 9 70.61 55.13 16.03
CA ARG A 9 69.56 54.41 15.34
C ARG A 9 70.09 53.09 14.80
N THR A 10 69.52 51.98 15.22
CA THR A 10 69.73 50.61 14.66
C THR A 10 68.83 50.38 13.48
N PRO A 11 69.30 49.76 12.39
CA PRO A 11 68.48 49.53 11.21
C PRO A 11 67.52 48.30 11.43
N ILE A 12 66.25 48.52 11.12
CA ILE A 12 65.19 47.49 11.12
C ILE A 12 65.31 46.69 9.82
N ARG A 13 65.57 45.40 9.93
CA ARG A 13 65.54 44.43 8.81
C ARG A 13 64.05 44.06 8.48
N PRO A 14 63.67 44.08 7.18
CA PRO A 14 62.31 43.60 6.84
C PRO A 14 62.22 42.11 6.95
N ARG A 15 61.25 41.61 7.75
CA ARG A 15 60.86 40.23 7.79
C ARG A 15 59.93 39.91 6.58
N ALA A 16 60.41 39.08 5.70
CA ALA A 16 59.60 38.51 4.62
C ALA A 16 58.49 37.63 5.20
N LEU A 17 57.20 38.01 5.00
CA LEU A 17 56.03 37.23 5.30
C LEU A 17 55.82 36.21 4.17
N LEU A 18 56.11 34.95 4.44
CA LEU A 18 55.70 33.85 3.55
C LEU A 18 54.20 33.62 3.73
N LEU A 19 53.36 34.01 2.76
CA LEU A 19 51.99 33.61 2.65
C LEU A 19 51.95 32.15 2.16
N ALA A 20 51.64 31.23 3.05
CA ALA A 20 51.28 29.84 2.70
C ALA A 20 49.81 29.83 2.26
N THR A 21 49.55 29.75 0.98
CA THR A 21 48.23 29.49 0.42
C THR A 21 47.84 28.02 0.63
N LEU A 22 47.01 27.77 1.62
CA LEU A 22 46.34 26.45 1.78
C LEU A 22 45.27 26.33 0.70
N LEU A 23 45.55 25.53 -0.34
CA LEU A 23 44.55 25.03 -1.28
C LEU A 23 43.71 23.93 -0.56
N LEU A 24 42.54 24.31 -0.01
CA LEU A 24 41.53 23.32 0.38
C LEU A 24 40.93 22.72 -0.90
N GLY A 25 41.42 21.54 -1.28
CA GLY A 25 40.78 20.71 -2.29
C GLY A 25 39.43 20.17 -1.75
N PHE A 26 38.31 20.75 -2.19
CA PHE A 26 37.01 20.16 -1.99
C PHE A 26 36.95 18.84 -2.78
N LEU A 27 37.11 17.70 -2.10
CA LEU A 27 36.76 16.39 -2.62
C LEU A 27 35.21 16.32 -2.76
N VAL A 28 34.74 16.66 -3.95
CA VAL A 28 33.34 16.41 -4.33
C VAL A 28 33.17 14.89 -4.42
N HIS A 29 32.68 14.29 -3.35
CA HIS A 29 32.22 12.89 -3.40
C HIS A 29 30.96 12.87 -4.28
N PRO A 30 30.93 12.08 -5.37
CA PRO A 30 29.68 11.87 -6.08
C PRO A 30 28.69 11.26 -5.09
N LEU A 31 27.55 11.93 -4.86
CA LEU A 31 26.43 11.37 -4.13
C LEU A 31 26.02 10.12 -4.92
N ALA A 32 26.22 8.94 -4.32
CA ALA A 32 25.72 7.69 -4.88
C ALA A 32 24.21 7.86 -5.03
N GLN A 33 23.70 7.84 -6.25
CA GLN A 33 22.28 7.78 -6.51
C GLN A 33 21.76 6.47 -5.87
N PRO A 34 20.67 6.51 -5.11
CA PRO A 34 20.07 5.30 -4.60
C PRO A 34 19.77 4.40 -5.81
N ALA A 35 20.30 3.18 -5.79
CA ALA A 35 19.98 2.18 -6.79
C ALA A 35 18.46 2.01 -6.76
N THR A 36 17.78 2.26 -7.88
CA THR A 36 16.36 1.91 -8.01
C THR A 36 16.28 0.41 -7.85
N ALA A 37 15.53 -0.05 -6.83
CA ALA A 37 15.29 -1.47 -6.65
C ALA A 37 14.74 -2.06 -7.97
N ALA A 38 15.28 -3.19 -8.40
CA ALA A 38 14.79 -3.87 -9.58
C ALA A 38 13.31 -4.23 -9.35
N ALA A 39 12.49 -4.06 -10.38
CA ALA A 39 11.08 -4.43 -10.28
C ALA A 39 10.94 -5.94 -10.05
N VAL A 40 10.09 -6.33 -9.10
CA VAL A 40 9.84 -7.72 -8.72
C VAL A 40 8.50 -8.15 -9.30
N PHE A 41 8.45 -9.33 -9.91
CA PHE A 41 7.21 -9.96 -10.38
C PHE A 41 6.58 -10.79 -9.27
N GLY A 42 5.27 -10.69 -9.14
CA GLY A 42 4.47 -11.40 -8.16
C GLY A 42 3.12 -11.84 -8.71
N HIS A 43 2.30 -12.35 -7.83
CA HIS A 43 0.93 -12.78 -8.11
C HIS A 43 0.03 -12.46 -6.93
N ASP A 44 -1.23 -12.24 -7.18
CA ASP A 44 -2.23 -12.31 -6.12
C ASP A 44 -3.12 -13.56 -6.30
N ILE A 45 -3.53 -14.14 -5.18
CA ILE A 45 -4.34 -15.33 -5.13
C ILE A 45 -5.36 -15.26 -3.99
N SER A 46 -6.46 -15.97 -4.17
CA SER A 46 -7.49 -16.06 -3.13
C SER A 46 -8.34 -17.33 -3.31
N TRP A 47 -9.62 -17.23 -3.05
CA TRP A 47 -10.57 -18.34 -3.19
C TRP A 47 -10.66 -18.95 -4.60
N PRO A 48 -10.40 -18.28 -5.76
CA PRO A 48 -10.41 -18.94 -7.06
C PRO A 48 -9.39 -20.08 -7.19
N GLN A 49 -8.26 -19.98 -6.49
CA GLN A 49 -7.22 -21.02 -6.44
C GLN A 49 -7.59 -22.18 -5.50
N CYS A 50 -8.61 -22.02 -4.66
CA CYS A 50 -9.07 -23.12 -3.83
C CYS A 50 -9.63 -24.29 -4.66
N PRO A 51 -9.54 -25.52 -4.15
CA PRO A 51 -10.19 -26.66 -4.79
C PRO A 51 -11.71 -26.44 -4.96
N SER A 52 -12.28 -26.98 -6.04
CA SER A 52 -13.71 -26.87 -6.32
C SER A 52 -14.59 -27.49 -5.21
N ALA A 53 -14.07 -28.48 -4.49
CA ALA A 53 -14.76 -29.11 -3.36
C ALA A 53 -15.06 -28.14 -2.20
N VAL A 54 -14.27 -27.06 -2.06
CA VAL A 54 -14.53 -26.00 -1.06
C VAL A 54 -15.02 -24.71 -1.71
N GLY A 55 -15.46 -24.79 -2.97
CA GLY A 55 -16.10 -23.69 -3.71
C GLY A 55 -15.16 -22.75 -4.42
N GLY A 56 -13.92 -23.16 -4.66
CA GLY A 56 -12.99 -22.50 -5.57
C GLY A 56 -13.16 -22.95 -7.03
N TYR A 57 -12.28 -22.48 -7.89
CA TYR A 57 -12.23 -22.88 -9.31
C TYR A 57 -11.07 -23.86 -9.61
N GLY A 58 -10.20 -24.11 -8.64
CA GLY A 58 -9.01 -24.92 -8.82
C GLY A 58 -7.98 -24.27 -9.75
N LEU A 59 -7.95 -22.94 -9.82
CA LEU A 59 -6.94 -22.23 -10.60
C LEU A 59 -5.54 -22.55 -10.02
N PRO A 60 -4.49 -22.50 -10.87
CA PRO A 60 -3.16 -22.87 -10.42
C PRO A 60 -2.59 -21.86 -9.41
N MET A 61 -1.83 -22.40 -8.45
CA MET A 61 -0.99 -21.60 -7.56
C MET A 61 0.10 -20.88 -8.36
N PRO A 62 0.71 -19.81 -7.80
CA PRO A 62 1.85 -19.15 -8.45
C PRO A 62 2.99 -20.11 -8.74
N PRO A 63 3.84 -19.84 -9.73
CA PRO A 63 5.04 -20.63 -9.93
C PRO A 63 6.05 -20.41 -8.80
N ASP A 64 6.90 -21.41 -8.51
CA ASP A 64 7.93 -21.36 -7.46
C ASP A 64 8.90 -20.17 -7.63
N SER A 65 9.02 -19.66 -8.84
CA SER A 65 9.88 -18.50 -9.15
C SER A 65 9.24 -17.14 -8.87
N THR A 66 8.00 -17.11 -8.32
CA THR A 66 7.34 -15.85 -7.98
C THR A 66 8.13 -15.09 -6.92
N GLY A 67 8.29 -13.77 -7.11
CA GLY A 67 9.08 -12.95 -6.20
C GLY A 67 8.29 -12.50 -4.96
N PHE A 68 6.96 -12.45 -5.05
CA PHE A 68 6.05 -12.16 -3.93
C PHE A 68 4.63 -12.65 -4.22
N VAL A 69 3.81 -12.74 -3.17
CA VAL A 69 2.39 -13.11 -3.30
C VAL A 69 1.52 -12.22 -2.41
N ILE A 70 0.35 -11.83 -2.91
CA ILE A 70 -0.68 -11.14 -2.14
C ILE A 70 -1.85 -12.11 -1.93
N LEU A 71 -2.16 -12.43 -0.66
CA LEU A 71 -3.18 -13.42 -0.31
C LEU A 71 -4.52 -12.75 0.06
N GLY A 72 -5.59 -13.13 -0.60
CA GLY A 72 -6.93 -12.68 -0.27
C GLY A 72 -7.46 -13.33 1.00
N LEU A 73 -7.83 -12.50 1.99
CA LEU A 73 -8.39 -12.92 3.27
C LEU A 73 -9.87 -13.31 3.15
N THR A 74 -10.54 -12.74 2.15
CA THR A 74 -11.99 -12.87 1.98
C THR A 74 -12.34 -13.56 0.66
N ARG A 75 -13.60 -14.05 0.57
CA ARG A 75 -14.14 -14.73 -0.62
C ARG A 75 -14.95 -13.77 -1.50
N GLY A 76 -14.31 -12.69 -1.98
CA GLY A 76 -14.93 -11.73 -2.91
C GLY A 76 -15.95 -10.77 -2.30
N LEU A 77 -16.26 -10.86 -1.02
CA LEU A 77 -17.08 -9.94 -0.22
C LEU A 77 -16.52 -9.86 1.19
N ALA A 78 -16.71 -8.74 1.88
CA ALA A 78 -16.47 -8.66 3.31
C ALA A 78 -17.31 -9.69 4.08
N PHE A 79 -16.93 -10.02 5.29
CA PHE A 79 -17.57 -11.04 6.14
C PHE A 79 -17.72 -12.42 5.49
N THR A 80 -16.87 -12.76 4.52
CA THR A 80 -16.79 -14.08 3.91
C THR A 80 -15.37 -14.60 3.95
N GLU A 81 -15.14 -15.78 4.51
CA GLU A 81 -13.77 -16.32 4.63
C GLU A 81 -13.26 -16.93 3.32
N ASN A 82 -11.99 -16.77 3.04
CA ASN A 82 -11.29 -17.55 2.03
C ASN A 82 -11.12 -18.99 2.56
N PRO A 83 -11.77 -20.00 1.95
CA PRO A 83 -11.85 -21.33 2.53
C PRO A 83 -10.54 -22.13 2.48
N CYS A 84 -9.55 -21.68 1.71
CA CYS A 84 -8.23 -22.33 1.65
C CYS A 84 -7.06 -21.40 2.04
N LEU A 85 -7.35 -20.35 2.79
CA LEU A 85 -6.32 -19.41 3.23
C LEU A 85 -5.19 -20.11 4.01
N ALA A 86 -5.52 -21.13 4.83
CA ALA A 86 -4.53 -21.88 5.58
C ALA A 86 -3.52 -22.59 4.67
N ASP A 87 -4.00 -23.21 3.59
CA ASP A 87 -3.14 -23.89 2.60
C ASP A 87 -2.28 -22.88 1.83
N GLN A 88 -2.85 -21.72 1.48
CA GLN A 88 -2.15 -20.64 0.78
C GLN A 88 -1.06 -20.01 1.66
N VAL A 89 -1.33 -19.79 2.93
CA VAL A 89 -0.32 -19.34 3.91
C VAL A 89 0.75 -20.41 4.12
N GLY A 90 0.37 -21.68 4.17
CA GLY A 90 1.31 -22.81 4.21
C GLY A 90 2.25 -22.78 3.00
N TRP A 91 1.70 -22.65 1.81
CA TRP A 91 2.48 -22.56 0.57
C TRP A 91 3.50 -21.40 0.62
N VAL A 92 3.09 -20.21 1.04
CA VAL A 92 3.98 -19.04 1.16
C VAL A 92 5.13 -19.32 2.15
N ARG A 93 4.84 -19.96 3.28
CA ARG A 93 5.86 -20.32 4.28
C ARG A 93 6.85 -21.36 3.76
N ASP A 94 6.35 -22.39 3.09
CA ASP A 94 7.17 -23.48 2.56
C ASP A 94 8.13 -23.00 1.48
N HIS A 95 7.73 -21.98 0.69
CA HIS A 95 8.57 -21.37 -0.35
C HIS A 95 9.41 -20.19 0.15
N GLY A 96 9.19 -19.72 1.36
CA GLY A 96 9.85 -18.52 1.89
C GLY A 96 9.55 -17.25 1.08
N THR A 97 8.38 -17.20 0.43
CA THR A 97 8.01 -16.11 -0.48
C THR A 97 7.51 -14.90 0.33
N PRO A 98 8.03 -13.68 0.09
CA PRO A 98 7.48 -12.46 0.68
C PRO A 98 5.99 -12.31 0.38
N SER A 99 5.20 -11.87 1.36
CA SER A 99 3.75 -11.81 1.15
C SER A 99 3.08 -10.63 1.83
N HIS A 100 2.04 -10.12 1.18
CA HIS A 100 1.04 -9.21 1.73
C HIS A 100 -0.33 -9.90 1.81
N ALA A 101 -1.29 -9.23 2.42
CA ALA A 101 -2.69 -9.65 2.42
C ALA A 101 -3.56 -8.64 1.67
N TYR A 102 -4.77 -9.07 1.26
CA TYR A 102 -5.81 -8.14 0.89
C TYR A 102 -7.18 -8.58 1.44
N ALA A 103 -8.07 -7.62 1.66
CA ALA A 103 -9.44 -7.84 2.08
C ALA A 103 -10.39 -7.02 1.23
N MET A 104 -11.55 -7.59 0.91
CA MET A 104 -12.62 -6.85 0.25
C MET A 104 -13.20 -5.80 1.18
N GLY A 105 -13.35 -4.55 0.70
CA GLY A 105 -14.29 -3.59 1.25
C GLY A 105 -15.64 -3.75 0.53
N THR A 106 -16.74 -3.73 1.26
CA THR A 106 -18.10 -3.80 0.67
C THR A 106 -19.07 -2.88 1.39
N PHE A 107 -20.00 -2.27 0.65
CA PHE A 107 -21.07 -1.53 1.32
C PHE A 107 -21.99 -2.50 2.08
N PRO A 108 -22.32 -2.25 3.36
CA PRO A 108 -23.08 -3.19 4.17
C PRO A 108 -24.51 -3.38 3.68
N THR A 109 -24.99 -4.61 3.76
CA THR A 109 -26.42 -4.90 3.75
C THR A 109 -27.09 -4.38 5.04
N GLU A 110 -28.42 -4.25 5.04
CA GLU A 110 -29.14 -3.83 6.25
C GLU A 110 -28.89 -4.78 7.44
N SER A 111 -28.73 -6.09 7.18
CA SER A 111 -28.40 -7.05 8.23
C SER A 111 -26.99 -6.87 8.78
N GLN A 112 -26.00 -6.55 7.94
CA GLN A 112 -24.64 -6.26 8.37
C GLN A 112 -24.58 -4.94 9.13
N LEU A 113 -25.33 -3.93 8.68
CA LEU A 113 -25.42 -2.66 9.40
C LEU A 113 -26.04 -2.86 10.79
N ALA A 114 -27.13 -3.63 10.90
CA ALA A 114 -27.75 -3.94 12.17
C ALA A 114 -26.83 -4.79 13.09
N ALA A 115 -26.00 -5.67 12.51
CA ALA A 115 -25.10 -6.53 13.30
C ALA A 115 -23.84 -5.81 13.77
N HIS A 116 -23.33 -4.82 13.03
CA HIS A 116 -22.01 -4.24 13.26
C HIS A 116 -22.00 -2.72 13.43
N GLY A 117 -23.08 -2.03 13.05
CA GLY A 117 -23.12 -0.55 13.12
C GLY A 117 -23.03 0.02 14.53
N ASP A 118 -23.40 -0.76 15.53
CA ASP A 118 -23.34 -0.36 16.94
C ASP A 118 -22.05 -0.84 17.65
N HIS A 119 -21.12 -1.46 16.92
CA HIS A 119 -19.87 -1.99 17.46
C HIS A 119 -18.66 -1.35 16.79
N GLY A 120 -18.02 -0.42 17.50
CA GLY A 120 -16.83 0.25 17.00
C GLY A 120 -16.57 1.59 17.67
N PRO A 121 -15.53 2.32 17.23
CA PRO A 121 -15.10 3.54 17.91
C PRO A 121 -15.93 4.79 17.57
N TRP A 122 -16.90 4.70 16.64
CA TRP A 122 -17.70 5.88 16.25
C TRP A 122 -19.09 5.92 16.88
N GLU A 123 -19.67 7.11 16.80
CA GLU A 123 -21.01 7.41 17.29
C GLU A 123 -22.08 6.52 16.64
N THR A 124 -22.82 5.75 17.45
CA THR A 124 -23.79 4.76 16.97
C THR A 124 -25.17 5.37 16.61
N SER A 125 -25.43 6.58 17.06
CA SER A 125 -26.68 7.30 16.78
C SER A 125 -26.75 7.95 15.39
N THR A 126 -25.62 7.95 14.65
CA THR A 126 -25.53 8.56 13.31
C THR A 126 -25.28 7.51 12.23
N ARG A 127 -25.88 7.71 11.07
CA ARG A 127 -25.65 6.84 9.90
C ARG A 127 -24.17 6.79 9.53
N SER A 128 -23.48 7.92 9.56
CA SER A 128 -22.03 8.01 9.25
C SER A 128 -21.18 7.24 10.25
N GLY A 129 -21.53 7.28 11.54
CA GLY A 129 -20.83 6.51 12.56
C GLY A 129 -21.08 5.02 12.42
N GLN A 130 -22.33 4.61 12.19
CA GLN A 130 -22.68 3.20 11.95
C GLN A 130 -21.95 2.61 10.74
N LEU A 131 -21.89 3.35 9.62
CA LEU A 131 -21.15 2.89 8.42
C LEU A 131 -19.65 2.74 8.68
N ARG A 132 -19.02 3.66 9.42
CA ARG A 132 -17.63 3.50 9.84
C ARG A 132 -17.42 2.31 10.76
N ASN A 133 -18.34 2.07 11.69
CA ASN A 133 -18.28 0.92 12.57
C ASN A 133 -18.36 -0.40 11.79
N VAL A 134 -19.20 -0.48 10.74
CA VAL A 134 -19.22 -1.65 9.87
C VAL A 134 -17.89 -1.85 9.15
N GLY A 135 -17.33 -0.80 8.54
CA GLY A 135 -16.01 -0.90 7.90
C GLY A 135 -14.91 -1.33 8.88
N TYR A 136 -14.97 -0.87 10.13
CA TYR A 136 -14.07 -1.30 11.20
C TYR A 136 -14.23 -2.80 11.48
N ALA A 137 -15.47 -3.29 11.57
CA ALA A 137 -15.76 -4.71 11.75
C ALA A 137 -15.32 -5.57 10.54
N GLU A 138 -15.36 -5.02 9.30
CA GLU A 138 -14.79 -5.71 8.12
C GLU A 138 -13.30 -5.94 8.29
N ALA A 139 -12.56 -4.94 8.81
CA ALA A 139 -11.15 -5.11 9.12
C ALA A 139 -10.94 -6.19 10.19
N GLU A 140 -11.65 -6.14 11.31
CA GLU A 140 -11.53 -7.12 12.38
C GLU A 140 -11.83 -8.54 11.89
N PHE A 141 -12.87 -8.71 11.06
CA PHE A 141 -13.22 -10.00 10.47
C PHE A 141 -12.07 -10.55 9.60
N ALA A 142 -11.52 -9.71 8.72
CA ALA A 142 -10.42 -10.11 7.86
C ALA A 142 -9.16 -10.47 8.67
N LEU A 143 -8.81 -9.65 9.67
CA LEU A 143 -7.65 -9.85 10.54
C LEU A 143 -7.77 -11.12 11.41
N ALA A 144 -8.98 -11.46 11.88
CA ALA A 144 -9.22 -12.67 12.66
C ALA A 144 -8.78 -13.94 11.91
N SER A 145 -8.87 -13.97 10.57
CA SER A 145 -8.40 -15.10 9.77
C SER A 145 -6.88 -15.24 9.79
N MET A 146 -6.15 -14.12 9.79
CA MET A 146 -4.69 -14.09 9.91
C MET A 146 -4.22 -14.49 11.32
N ASP A 147 -4.89 -13.98 12.34
CA ASP A 147 -4.57 -14.29 13.74
C ASP A 147 -4.70 -15.78 14.04
N ARG A 148 -5.75 -16.44 13.53
CA ARG A 148 -5.93 -17.91 13.65
C ARG A 148 -4.76 -18.71 13.04
N LEU A 149 -4.10 -18.14 12.01
CA LEU A 149 -2.99 -18.77 11.33
C LEU A 149 -1.62 -18.32 11.87
N GLY A 150 -1.58 -17.37 12.80
CA GLY A 150 -0.33 -16.74 13.28
C GLY A 150 0.47 -16.12 12.13
N TRP A 151 -0.21 -15.59 11.11
CA TRP A 151 0.41 -14.95 9.95
C TRP A 151 0.19 -13.44 9.99
N ARG A 152 1.29 -12.68 10.01
CA ARG A 152 1.26 -11.20 10.08
C ARG A 152 2.10 -10.60 8.95
N PRO A 153 1.53 -10.45 7.76
CA PRO A 153 2.18 -9.73 6.66
C PRO A 153 2.32 -8.25 7.03
N PRO A 154 3.31 -7.53 6.45
CA PRO A 154 3.55 -6.13 6.79
C PRO A 154 2.45 -5.19 6.31
N MET A 155 1.62 -5.60 5.35
CA MET A 155 0.60 -4.75 4.73
C MET A 155 -0.67 -5.53 4.38
N VAL A 156 -1.81 -4.86 4.50
CA VAL A 156 -3.12 -5.33 4.05
C VAL A 156 -3.67 -4.33 3.03
N TRP A 157 -3.96 -4.79 1.82
CA TRP A 157 -4.61 -4.01 0.77
C TRP A 157 -6.12 -4.07 0.92
N ILE A 158 -6.79 -2.94 0.72
CA ILE A 158 -8.25 -2.85 0.71
C ILE A 158 -8.70 -2.90 -0.76
N ASP A 159 -9.39 -3.96 -1.13
CA ASP A 159 -9.93 -4.13 -2.47
C ASP A 159 -11.28 -3.40 -2.58
N VAL A 160 -11.32 -2.37 -3.43
CA VAL A 160 -12.47 -1.48 -3.65
C VAL A 160 -12.88 -1.55 -5.11
N GLU A 161 -13.80 -2.45 -5.41
CA GLU A 161 -14.31 -2.66 -6.76
C GLU A 161 -15.83 -2.75 -6.80
N PRO A 162 -16.47 -2.37 -7.92
CA PRO A 162 -17.88 -2.67 -8.14
C PRO A 162 -18.14 -4.19 -8.11
N ARG A 163 -19.07 -4.65 -7.27
CA ARG A 163 -19.44 -6.06 -7.13
C ARG A 163 -20.91 -6.27 -7.34
N ARG A 164 -21.30 -7.20 -8.24
CA ARG A 164 -22.72 -7.45 -8.53
C ARG A 164 -23.45 -8.10 -7.35
N ALA A 165 -22.77 -8.95 -6.56
CA ALA A 165 -23.39 -9.68 -5.47
C ALA A 165 -23.76 -8.78 -4.27
N GLN A 166 -22.97 -7.74 -4.02
CA GLN A 166 -23.19 -6.72 -2.99
C GLN A 166 -22.67 -5.39 -3.52
N PRO A 167 -23.51 -4.66 -4.33
CA PRO A 167 -23.07 -3.46 -5.01
C PRO A 167 -22.89 -2.29 -4.04
N TRP A 168 -21.88 -1.48 -4.30
CA TRP A 168 -21.77 -0.16 -3.70
C TRP A 168 -22.92 0.72 -4.21
N PRO A 169 -23.62 1.48 -3.37
CA PRO A 169 -24.55 2.49 -3.82
C PRO A 169 -23.79 3.62 -4.53
N THR A 170 -24.21 3.99 -5.74
CA THR A 170 -23.52 4.97 -6.59
C THR A 170 -24.50 6.00 -7.15
N GLY A 171 -23.99 7.01 -7.88
CA GLY A 171 -24.78 7.97 -8.65
C GLY A 171 -25.30 9.18 -7.87
N SER A 172 -24.76 9.46 -6.66
CA SER A 172 -24.96 10.72 -5.97
C SER A 172 -23.85 10.99 -4.95
N ALA A 173 -23.55 12.25 -4.69
CA ALA A 173 -22.54 12.66 -3.72
C ALA A 173 -22.80 12.09 -2.30
N THR A 174 -24.06 11.97 -1.89
CA THR A 174 -24.40 11.36 -0.60
C THR A 174 -24.03 9.88 -0.53
N ARG A 175 -24.30 9.12 -1.59
CA ARG A 175 -23.94 7.68 -1.66
C ARG A 175 -22.43 7.49 -1.69
N GLU A 176 -21.73 8.28 -2.47
CA GLU A 176 -20.27 8.29 -2.52
C GLU A 176 -19.67 8.63 -1.15
N GLU A 177 -20.27 9.58 -0.42
CA GLU A 177 -19.86 9.93 0.94
C GLU A 177 -20.12 8.76 1.92
N GLU A 178 -21.27 8.09 1.85
CA GLU A 178 -21.56 6.91 2.65
C GLU A 178 -20.55 5.78 2.39
N ASN A 179 -20.15 5.56 1.13
CA ASN A 179 -19.12 4.59 0.77
C ASN A 179 -17.77 4.93 1.41
N ARG A 180 -17.40 6.22 1.41
CA ARG A 180 -16.17 6.70 2.05
C ARG A 180 -16.18 6.42 3.56
N PHE A 181 -17.32 6.55 4.25
CA PHE A 181 -17.42 6.22 5.68
C PHE A 181 -17.09 4.74 5.95
N VAL A 182 -17.56 3.81 5.13
CA VAL A 182 -17.19 2.40 5.28
C VAL A 182 -15.68 2.21 5.10
N LEU A 183 -15.10 2.81 4.05
CA LEU A 183 -13.66 2.70 3.78
C LEU A 183 -12.81 3.38 4.86
N GLU A 184 -13.22 4.51 5.42
CA GLU A 184 -12.58 5.15 6.57
C GLU A 184 -12.55 4.22 7.79
N GLY A 185 -13.66 3.52 8.03
CA GLY A 185 -13.74 2.54 9.11
C GLY A 185 -12.79 1.36 8.90
N LEU A 186 -12.74 0.82 7.70
CA LEU A 186 -11.87 -0.30 7.36
C LEU A 186 -10.39 0.09 7.48
N MET A 187 -9.99 1.23 6.92
CA MET A 187 -8.63 1.77 7.07
C MET A 187 -8.25 1.96 8.53
N ARG A 188 -9.16 2.51 9.34
CA ARG A 188 -8.93 2.73 10.75
C ARG A 188 -8.79 1.41 11.52
N GLY A 189 -9.63 0.41 11.23
CA GLY A 189 -9.54 -0.93 11.83
C GLY A 189 -8.18 -1.58 11.59
N LEU A 190 -7.69 -1.55 10.35
CA LEU A 190 -6.35 -2.05 10.03
C LEU A 190 -5.25 -1.30 10.80
N GLN A 191 -5.36 0.03 10.86
CA GLN A 191 -4.39 0.88 11.55
C GLN A 191 -4.36 0.63 13.07
N ASP A 192 -5.51 0.53 13.72
CA ASP A 192 -5.62 0.29 15.15
C ASP A 192 -5.06 -1.08 15.57
N HIS A 193 -5.09 -2.06 14.65
CA HIS A 193 -4.47 -3.37 14.83
C HIS A 193 -2.99 -3.43 14.38
N GLY A 194 -2.40 -2.27 14.03
CA GLY A 194 -0.97 -2.14 13.72
C GLY A 194 -0.56 -2.61 12.34
N PHE A 195 -1.48 -2.65 11.38
CA PHE A 195 -1.16 -2.96 9.98
C PHE A 195 -1.01 -1.70 9.14
N ALA A 196 0.04 -1.65 8.32
CA ALA A 196 0.05 -0.74 7.19
C ALA A 196 -1.05 -1.15 6.21
N HIS A 197 -1.65 -0.18 5.52
CA HIS A 197 -2.69 -0.45 4.54
C HIS A 197 -2.47 0.35 3.26
N GLY A 198 -3.03 -0.16 2.17
CA GLY A 198 -3.11 0.49 0.86
C GLY A 198 -4.44 0.18 0.19
N LEU A 199 -4.66 0.74 -0.97
CA LEU A 199 -5.90 0.60 -1.73
C LEU A 199 -5.64 -0.15 -3.03
N TYR A 200 -6.49 -1.12 -3.34
CA TYR A 200 -6.56 -1.73 -4.66
C TYR A 200 -7.83 -1.27 -5.37
N SER A 201 -7.71 -0.85 -6.61
CA SER A 201 -8.82 -0.51 -7.49
C SER A 201 -8.31 -0.18 -8.92
N TYR A 202 -9.24 0.27 -9.75
CA TYR A 202 -9.00 0.96 -11.02
C TYR A 202 -9.71 2.31 -11.07
N ALA A 203 -9.26 3.21 -11.94
CA ALA A 203 -9.70 4.61 -11.92
C ALA A 203 -11.22 4.79 -12.04
N ALA A 204 -11.87 4.07 -12.97
CA ALA A 204 -13.31 4.18 -13.16
C ALA A 204 -14.10 3.60 -11.98
N GLY A 205 -13.70 2.44 -11.42
CA GLY A 205 -14.34 1.83 -10.27
C GLY A 205 -14.21 2.68 -9.00
N TRP A 206 -13.02 3.21 -8.75
CA TRP A 206 -12.80 4.12 -7.64
C TRP A 206 -13.67 5.37 -7.73
N HIS A 207 -13.69 6.02 -8.91
CA HIS A 207 -14.52 7.21 -9.14
C HIS A 207 -16.02 6.92 -9.00
N GLU A 208 -16.49 5.78 -9.53
CA GLU A 208 -17.89 5.36 -9.41
C GLU A 208 -18.32 5.18 -7.95
N ILE A 209 -17.45 4.59 -7.12
CA ILE A 209 -17.74 4.27 -5.72
C ILE A 209 -17.55 5.48 -4.80
N THR A 210 -16.48 6.25 -5.01
CA THR A 210 -16.05 7.29 -4.05
C THR A 210 -16.07 8.70 -4.59
N GLY A 211 -16.46 8.90 -5.86
CA GLY A 211 -16.33 10.20 -6.53
C GLY A 211 -14.86 10.64 -6.63
N ASP A 212 -14.62 11.93 -6.44
CA ASP A 212 -13.28 12.51 -6.53
C ASP A 212 -12.47 12.42 -5.23
N TRP A 213 -12.70 11.39 -4.39
CA TRP A 213 -11.99 11.25 -3.12
C TRP A 213 -10.51 11.00 -3.32
N ARG A 214 -9.68 11.83 -2.65
CA ARG A 214 -8.23 11.79 -2.77
C ARG A 214 -7.59 11.42 -1.44
N LEU A 215 -6.63 10.49 -1.50
CA LEU A 215 -5.86 9.97 -0.38
C LEU A 215 -4.36 9.96 -0.76
N PRO A 216 -3.72 11.13 -0.85
CA PRO A 216 -2.40 11.27 -1.47
C PRO A 216 -1.26 10.57 -0.71
N THR A 217 -1.49 10.16 0.53
CA THR A 217 -0.51 9.46 1.38
C THR A 217 -0.75 7.96 1.48
N VAL A 218 -1.87 7.46 0.96
CA VAL A 218 -2.21 6.02 1.03
C VAL A 218 -1.67 5.32 -0.22
N PRO A 219 -0.83 4.27 -0.05
CA PRO A 219 -0.30 3.51 -1.17
C PRO A 219 -1.39 2.87 -2.04
N VAL A 220 -1.08 2.71 -3.31
CA VAL A 220 -1.99 2.18 -4.31
C VAL A 220 -1.40 0.93 -4.98
N TRP A 221 -2.25 -0.07 -5.12
CA TRP A 221 -2.10 -1.22 -5.97
C TRP A 221 -3.13 -1.07 -7.10
N ALA A 222 -2.68 -0.77 -8.31
CA ALA A 222 -3.55 -0.36 -9.41
C ALA A 222 -3.66 -1.46 -10.47
N THR A 223 -4.89 -1.90 -10.77
CA THR A 223 -5.09 -2.85 -11.86
C THR A 223 -5.23 -2.16 -13.23
N ALA A 224 -4.63 -2.78 -14.23
CA ALA A 224 -4.82 -2.44 -15.63
C ALA A 224 -5.94 -3.29 -16.28
N GLY A 225 -6.47 -4.26 -15.54
CA GLY A 225 -7.48 -5.17 -16.04
C GLY A 225 -6.89 -6.33 -16.85
N ARG A 226 -7.70 -6.90 -17.74
CA ARG A 226 -7.27 -8.01 -18.59
C ARG A 226 -6.32 -7.51 -19.68
N LEU A 227 -5.10 -7.96 -19.67
CA LEU A 227 -4.06 -7.60 -20.63
C LEU A 227 -3.32 -8.82 -21.16
N ASP A 228 -3.03 -8.81 -22.45
CA ASP A 228 -2.16 -9.80 -23.09
C ASP A 228 -0.67 -9.38 -23.04
N HIS A 229 -0.40 -8.12 -22.67
CA HIS A 229 0.93 -7.53 -22.65
C HIS A 229 1.24 -6.87 -21.30
N PRO A 230 2.16 -7.42 -20.51
CA PRO A 230 2.48 -6.93 -19.17
C PRO A 230 3.06 -5.51 -19.14
N ASP A 231 3.69 -5.06 -20.22
CA ASP A 231 4.28 -3.72 -20.29
C ASP A 231 3.23 -2.61 -20.20
N GLU A 232 2.00 -2.84 -20.68
CA GLU A 232 0.90 -1.88 -20.57
C GLU A 232 0.45 -1.68 -19.12
N ALA A 233 0.61 -2.70 -18.28
CA ALA A 233 0.29 -2.58 -16.84
C ALA A 233 1.23 -1.59 -16.14
N LEU A 234 2.46 -1.44 -16.61
CA LEU A 234 3.45 -0.53 -16.03
C LEU A 234 3.07 0.95 -16.17
N ASP A 235 2.20 1.29 -17.10
CA ASP A 235 1.66 2.65 -17.19
C ASP A 235 0.92 3.04 -15.90
N ARG A 236 0.42 2.05 -15.13
CA ARG A 236 -0.20 2.27 -13.83
C ARG A 236 0.77 2.75 -12.77
N CYS A 237 2.06 2.48 -12.92
CA CYS A 237 3.11 2.99 -12.03
C CYS A 237 3.33 4.51 -12.16
N SER A 238 2.77 5.14 -13.20
CA SER A 238 2.90 6.57 -13.44
C SER A 238 1.77 7.36 -12.77
N PRO A 239 2.08 8.52 -12.13
CA PRO A 239 1.03 9.38 -11.56
C PRO A 239 0.21 10.07 -12.66
N PRO A 240 -1.05 10.48 -12.37
CA PRO A 240 -1.72 10.30 -11.08
C PRO A 240 -2.36 8.92 -10.93
N SER A 241 -2.31 8.36 -9.71
CA SER A 241 -3.11 7.17 -9.40
C SER A 241 -4.59 7.51 -9.23
N PHE A 242 -5.44 6.48 -9.12
CA PHE A 242 -6.89 6.67 -8.98
C PHE A 242 -7.26 7.47 -7.71
N SER A 243 -6.58 7.25 -6.58
CA SER A 243 -6.81 7.97 -5.32
C SER A 243 -5.82 9.13 -5.07
N GLY A 244 -4.81 9.30 -5.93
CA GLY A 244 -3.74 10.30 -5.78
C GLY A 244 -2.57 9.86 -4.92
N GLY A 245 -2.60 8.66 -4.33
CA GLY A 245 -1.49 8.09 -3.57
C GLY A 245 -0.37 7.53 -4.46
N PRO A 246 0.80 7.19 -3.89
CA PRO A 246 1.89 6.58 -4.64
C PRO A 246 1.52 5.17 -5.09
N VAL A 247 1.77 4.84 -6.36
CA VAL A 247 1.53 3.48 -6.86
C VAL A 247 2.73 2.60 -6.51
N TYR A 248 2.47 1.54 -5.74
CA TYR A 248 3.47 0.56 -5.33
C TYR A 248 3.45 -0.69 -6.19
N ILE A 249 2.27 -1.09 -6.65
CA ILE A 249 2.09 -2.31 -7.43
C ILE A 249 1.15 -2.02 -8.61
N ALA A 250 1.52 -2.53 -9.77
CA ALA A 250 0.67 -2.63 -10.96
C ALA A 250 0.23 -4.08 -11.15
N GLN A 251 -1.06 -4.29 -11.41
CA GLN A 251 -1.65 -5.61 -11.63
C GLN A 251 -2.25 -5.71 -13.03
N TRP A 252 -2.24 -6.91 -13.58
CA TRP A 252 -3.03 -7.32 -14.75
C TRP A 252 -3.42 -8.79 -14.61
N TYR A 253 -4.35 -9.27 -15.41
CA TYR A 253 -4.77 -10.65 -15.33
C TYR A 253 -5.06 -11.26 -16.71
N ASP A 254 -4.98 -12.59 -16.78
CA ASP A 254 -5.45 -13.40 -17.90
C ASP A 254 -6.57 -14.37 -17.43
N ASP A 255 -6.84 -15.44 -18.18
CA ASP A 255 -7.86 -16.43 -17.83
C ASP A 255 -7.48 -17.35 -16.66
N THR A 256 -6.21 -17.34 -16.27
CA THR A 256 -5.65 -18.33 -15.33
C THR A 256 -5.05 -17.72 -14.10
N ARG A 257 -4.54 -16.48 -14.16
CA ARG A 257 -3.78 -15.83 -13.08
C ARG A 257 -3.96 -14.33 -13.07
N ASP A 258 -3.77 -13.81 -11.86
CA ASP A 258 -3.49 -12.41 -11.60
C ASP A 258 -1.97 -12.25 -11.45
N TYR A 259 -1.43 -11.25 -12.13
CA TYR A 259 -0.01 -10.95 -12.20
C TYR A 259 0.24 -9.58 -11.61
N ASP A 260 1.31 -9.46 -10.84
CA ASP A 260 1.72 -8.22 -10.19
C ASP A 260 3.15 -7.85 -10.53
N ARG A 261 3.43 -6.56 -10.50
CA ARG A 261 4.78 -6.04 -10.59
C ARG A 261 4.95 -4.84 -9.69
N THR A 262 6.04 -4.81 -8.91
CA THR A 262 6.37 -3.64 -8.10
C THR A 262 6.75 -2.46 -8.99
N CYS A 263 6.27 -1.27 -8.63
CA CYS A 263 6.68 -0.01 -9.22
C CYS A 263 8.03 0.45 -8.65
N SER A 264 8.70 1.36 -9.34
CA SER A 264 9.99 1.89 -8.89
C SER A 264 9.87 2.56 -7.51
N GLY A 265 10.79 2.25 -6.60
CA GLY A 265 10.82 2.82 -5.25
C GLY A 265 10.03 2.03 -4.20
N PHE A 266 9.39 0.92 -4.57
CA PHE A 266 8.77 -0.01 -3.64
C PHE A 266 9.52 -1.35 -3.64
N SER A 267 9.70 -1.93 -2.46
CA SER A 267 10.25 -3.28 -2.25
C SER A 267 9.43 -4.02 -1.20
N PHE A 268 9.25 -5.32 -1.40
CA PHE A 268 8.66 -6.23 -0.42
C PHE A 268 9.60 -6.52 0.74
#